data_0a47a4f4a0687d5b9be72c0da0db9560
#
_entry.id   0a47a4f4a0687d5b9be72c0da0db9560
#
_cell.length_a   1.000
_cell.length_b   1.000
_cell.length_c   1.000
_cell.angle_alpha   90.00
_cell.angle_beta   90.00
_cell.angle_gamma   90.00
#
_symmetry.space_group_name_H-M   'P 1'
#
loop_
_entity.id
_entity.type
_entity.pdbx_description
1 polymer ?
#
loop_
_entity_poly.entity_id
_entity_poly.type
_entity_poly.pdbx_seq_one_letter_code
_entity_poly.pdbx_strand_id
1 'polypeptide(L)'
;MGLLSACGGLSESRQIPQLTQENVNSFIVEQKKIIRENEDDAEAHFGLSRGYLLKKEYESAEQHARIATRIDPLNPAYYEQLGTALYALQRYSDALTELGTATDLDPERVSAYLLLARVYEQIGDTSRAIAVLEEILQRDRYYVEALFFLARLQLRQHEYDSAIRVLDELIRLEPSNREALLLRIQAYSTQGSFYYARTLSEEMIREHPDYQPLKLELLRILFSQGQWNESRTLIKNLDSETKANAEISLLRAYLELNRENFETAKTQFRQTLEQAPRSVDALLGMASISLRSGRLEEALETLNQAVEINTRLGRVHFLRATVLFRMGDYLQGDLALQRAIENDPQEPDFQLLSLRRRLMRGETVAVEQSLRRLEEKYPLKLEVLQLRASLAAVRGDYASAEQLLSQARVTHQSPLLDFSLARIYYLQRKYRSVLALTGPLLNQLSGSWEVVYLHALSLAPQQSWEEALEISEPYLTNPESRGYAHRLVGDLYLYQGKESEAQKVYRQGLENHPDHLFLIEALSASLMLGGRWEENEELLVNALEKNERLQGNPSLQLVFLDRLALTLQKLQKTDQMRFVIREYHQRNDPMLVNRMFSMEEQLLFPLTSNKIGPEWLFLPEAAVEGVE
;
A
#
# COMPACT_ATOMS: atom_id res chain seq x y z
N MET A 1 -25.57 79.91 39.79
CA MET A 1 -24.33 80.32 39.10
C MET A 1 -23.65 79.07 38.76
N GLY A 2 -23.53 78.58 37.61
CA GLY A 2 -23.52 79.19 36.29
C GLY A 2 -22.49 78.43 35.50
N LEU A 3 -22.88 77.94 34.32
CA LEU A 3 -22.01 77.58 33.18
C LEU A 3 -21.08 76.36 33.33
N LEU A 4 -21.45 75.27 32.69
CA LEU A 4 -20.91 74.89 31.38
C LEU A 4 -21.68 73.69 30.83
N SER A 5 -22.59 74.02 29.95
CA SER A 5 -23.17 73.15 28.96
C SER A 5 -22.17 73.23 27.73
N ALA A 6 -21.89 72.16 27.17
CA ALA A 6 -21.48 71.87 25.83
C ALA A 6 -20.18 71.06 25.79
N CYS A 7 -20.35 69.83 25.44
CA CYS A 7 -19.51 69.18 24.41
C CYS A 7 -19.79 67.66 24.47
N GLY A 8 -20.14 67.20 23.32
CA GLY A 8 -19.92 65.89 22.94
C GLY A 8 -21.16 65.07 22.67
N GLY A 9 -21.66 65.23 21.47
CA GLY A 9 -22.51 64.19 20.90
C GLY A 9 -21.76 62.84 20.97
N LEU A 10 -22.18 62.02 21.91
CA LEU A 10 -21.96 60.60 21.80
C LEU A 10 -22.63 60.19 20.50
N SER A 11 -21.82 59.90 19.50
CA SER A 11 -22.30 59.21 18.31
C SER A 11 -23.03 57.98 18.80
N GLU A 12 -24.35 57.98 18.71
CA GLU A 12 -25.14 56.76 18.83
C GLU A 12 -24.51 55.77 17.84
N SER A 13 -23.80 54.75 18.36
CA SER A 13 -23.34 53.64 17.59
C SER A 13 -24.57 53.04 16.92
N ARG A 14 -24.71 53.23 15.60
CA ARG A 14 -25.75 52.58 14.81
C ARG A 14 -25.66 51.09 15.10
N GLN A 15 -26.68 50.52 15.75
CA GLN A 15 -26.78 49.08 15.87
C GLN A 15 -26.96 48.51 14.46
N ILE A 16 -25.87 47.98 13.91
CA ILE A 16 -25.91 47.28 12.62
C ILE A 16 -26.80 46.05 12.81
N PRO A 17 -27.90 45.90 12.06
CA PRO A 17 -28.76 44.74 12.16
C PRO A 17 -27.94 43.48 11.94
N GLN A 18 -28.31 42.41 12.66
CA GLN A 18 -27.63 41.12 12.46
C GLN A 18 -27.80 40.66 11.00
N LEU A 19 -26.70 40.58 10.26
CA LEU A 19 -26.68 40.30 8.83
C LEU A 19 -26.93 38.81 8.60
N THR A 20 -28.01 38.49 7.88
CA THR A 20 -28.40 37.11 7.53
C THR A 20 -28.55 36.97 6.00
N GLN A 21 -28.59 35.73 5.50
CA GLN A 21 -28.84 35.48 4.08
C GLN A 21 -30.20 36.02 3.62
N GLU A 22 -31.19 36.06 4.48
CA GLU A 22 -32.54 36.53 4.16
C GLU A 22 -32.58 38.06 4.00
N ASN A 23 -31.83 38.82 4.81
CA ASN A 23 -31.85 40.27 4.81
C ASN A 23 -30.67 40.92 4.05
N VAL A 24 -29.73 40.17 3.51
CA VAL A 24 -28.50 40.68 2.90
C VAL A 24 -28.75 41.65 1.74
N ASN A 25 -29.77 41.40 0.91
CA ASN A 25 -30.08 42.27 -0.21
C ASN A 25 -30.65 43.65 0.27
N SER A 26 -31.56 43.66 1.21
CA SER A 26 -32.10 44.90 1.80
C SER A 26 -31.01 45.67 2.55
N PHE A 27 -30.12 44.95 3.26
CA PHE A 27 -28.98 45.54 3.95
C PHE A 27 -28.02 46.24 2.97
N ILE A 28 -27.65 45.58 1.86
CA ILE A 28 -26.78 46.19 0.82
C ILE A 28 -27.42 47.43 0.22
N VAL A 29 -28.73 47.42 -0.04
CA VAL A 29 -29.45 48.61 -0.56
C VAL A 29 -29.40 49.78 0.43
N GLU A 30 -29.58 49.49 1.70
CA GLU A 30 -29.50 50.49 2.78
C GLU A 30 -28.09 51.10 2.89
N GLN A 31 -27.04 50.26 2.91
CA GLN A 31 -25.67 50.73 2.95
C GLN A 31 -25.32 51.58 1.71
N LYS A 32 -25.76 51.17 0.53
CA LYS A 32 -25.60 51.98 -0.71
C LYS A 32 -26.29 53.33 -0.66
N LYS A 33 -27.43 53.41 0.03
CA LYS A 33 -28.11 54.69 0.23
C LYS A 33 -27.29 55.63 1.12
N ILE A 34 -26.73 55.11 2.24
CA ILE A 34 -25.86 55.84 3.15
C ILE A 34 -24.65 56.42 2.39
N ILE A 35 -23.98 55.58 1.58
CA ILE A 35 -22.82 56.04 0.75
C ILE A 35 -23.21 57.12 -0.26
N ARG A 36 -24.42 57.09 -0.83
CA ARG A 36 -24.88 58.17 -1.72
C ARG A 36 -25.06 59.50 -1.00
N GLU A 37 -25.38 59.48 0.30
CA GLU A 37 -25.53 60.65 1.15
C GLU A 37 -24.17 61.13 1.70
N ASN A 38 -23.26 60.18 1.96
CA ASN A 38 -21.90 60.44 2.43
C ASN A 38 -20.93 59.42 1.84
N GLU A 39 -20.15 59.78 0.82
CA GLU A 39 -19.21 58.88 0.14
C GLU A 39 -18.05 58.45 1.02
N ASP A 40 -17.71 59.21 2.07
CA ASP A 40 -16.63 58.92 3.00
C ASP A 40 -17.14 58.23 4.29
N ASP A 41 -18.26 57.53 4.23
CA ASP A 41 -18.75 56.71 5.37
C ASP A 41 -18.06 55.36 5.42
N ALA A 42 -17.00 55.24 6.21
CA ALA A 42 -16.20 54.01 6.34
C ALA A 42 -17.05 52.83 6.88
N GLU A 43 -17.99 53.11 7.80
CA GLU A 43 -18.87 52.09 8.38
C GLU A 43 -19.82 51.50 7.33
N ALA A 44 -20.36 52.35 6.43
CA ALA A 44 -21.22 51.91 5.34
C ALA A 44 -20.44 51.09 4.31
N HIS A 45 -19.21 51.44 3.99
CA HIS A 45 -18.32 50.63 3.14
C HIS A 45 -17.95 49.29 3.79
N PHE A 46 -17.65 49.27 5.08
CA PHE A 46 -17.46 48.04 5.84
C PHE A 46 -18.73 47.17 5.83
N GLY A 47 -19.89 47.76 6.03
CA GLY A 47 -21.18 47.07 5.91
C GLY A 47 -21.39 46.44 4.53
N LEU A 48 -21.11 47.18 3.45
CA LEU A 48 -21.18 46.62 2.09
C LEU A 48 -20.22 45.45 1.89
N SER A 49 -18.98 45.55 2.37
CA SER A 49 -18.01 44.46 2.28
C SER A 49 -18.55 43.18 2.95
N ARG A 50 -19.11 43.30 4.15
CA ARG A 50 -19.76 42.18 4.87
C ARG A 50 -20.91 41.57 4.07
N GLY A 51 -21.79 42.44 3.50
CA GLY A 51 -22.91 42.00 2.68
C GLY A 51 -22.46 41.23 1.42
N TYR A 52 -21.44 41.74 0.74
CA TYR A 52 -20.88 41.08 -0.45
C TYR A 52 -20.17 39.79 -0.12
N LEU A 53 -19.45 39.69 1.00
CA LEU A 53 -18.87 38.40 1.46
C LEU A 53 -19.96 37.33 1.64
N LEU A 54 -21.07 37.69 2.27
CA LEU A 54 -22.19 36.77 2.48
C LEU A 54 -22.82 36.31 1.17
N LYS A 55 -22.82 37.18 0.15
CA LYS A 55 -23.24 36.85 -1.24
C LYS A 55 -22.17 36.12 -2.06
N LYS A 56 -20.96 35.92 -1.53
CA LYS A 56 -19.81 35.37 -2.22
C LYS A 56 -19.33 36.23 -3.41
N GLU A 57 -19.63 37.53 -3.41
CA GLU A 57 -19.14 38.52 -4.37
C GLU A 57 -17.83 39.12 -3.84
N TYR A 58 -16.75 38.31 -3.86
CA TYR A 58 -15.52 38.58 -3.11
C TYR A 58 -14.73 39.80 -3.60
N GLU A 59 -14.73 40.05 -4.91
CA GLU A 59 -14.09 41.25 -5.49
C GLU A 59 -14.77 42.54 -5.04
N SER A 60 -16.11 42.56 -5.01
CA SER A 60 -16.86 43.69 -4.49
C SER A 60 -16.62 43.90 -2.99
N ALA A 61 -16.52 42.81 -2.25
CA ALA A 61 -16.20 42.86 -0.83
C ALA A 61 -14.81 43.46 -0.58
N GLU A 62 -13.77 43.04 -1.35
CA GLU A 62 -12.42 43.60 -1.26
C GLU A 62 -12.44 45.11 -1.54
N GLN A 63 -13.09 45.55 -2.65
CA GLN A 63 -13.13 46.95 -3.03
C GLN A 63 -13.67 47.84 -1.89
N HIS A 64 -14.80 47.43 -1.31
CA HIS A 64 -15.44 48.22 -0.24
C HIS A 64 -14.64 48.12 1.08
N ALA A 65 -14.06 46.99 1.44
CA ALA A 65 -13.17 46.89 2.60
C ALA A 65 -11.93 47.79 2.43
N ARG A 66 -11.33 47.82 1.25
CA ARG A 66 -10.17 48.70 0.92
C ARG A 66 -10.53 50.20 0.99
N ILE A 67 -11.74 50.57 0.64
CA ILE A 67 -12.21 51.97 0.81
C ILE A 67 -12.34 52.28 2.29
N ALA A 68 -12.94 51.38 3.08
CA ALA A 68 -13.09 51.58 4.52
C ALA A 68 -11.72 51.74 5.24
N THR A 69 -10.71 50.91 4.91
CA THR A 69 -9.34 51.08 5.48
C THR A 69 -8.65 52.38 5.05
N ARG A 70 -8.99 52.92 3.87
CA ARG A 70 -8.44 54.21 3.39
C ARG A 70 -9.07 55.39 4.12
N ILE A 71 -10.39 55.32 4.40
CA ILE A 71 -11.13 56.42 5.08
C ILE A 71 -10.72 56.45 6.56
N ASP A 72 -10.67 55.31 7.23
CA ASP A 72 -10.23 55.24 8.61
C ASP A 72 -9.13 54.18 8.78
N PRO A 73 -7.87 54.56 8.69
CA PRO A 73 -6.73 53.67 8.71
C PRO A 73 -6.34 53.18 10.14
N LEU A 74 -7.02 53.65 11.17
CA LEU A 74 -6.75 53.23 12.54
C LEU A 74 -7.73 52.18 13.06
N ASN A 75 -8.71 51.79 12.26
CA ASN A 75 -9.72 50.82 12.68
C ASN A 75 -9.31 49.38 12.32
N PRO A 76 -8.96 48.53 13.27
CA PRO A 76 -8.50 47.16 13.01
C PRO A 76 -9.57 46.27 12.37
N ALA A 77 -10.90 46.59 12.61
CA ALA A 77 -11.98 45.78 12.03
C ALA A 77 -12.01 45.86 10.48
N TYR A 78 -11.61 47.01 9.92
CA TYR A 78 -11.62 47.17 8.47
C TYR A 78 -10.49 46.38 7.78
N TYR A 79 -9.32 46.30 8.43
CA TYR A 79 -8.19 45.45 7.97
C TYR A 79 -8.52 43.97 8.10
N GLU A 80 -9.15 43.54 9.19
CA GLU A 80 -9.63 42.16 9.33
C GLU A 80 -10.64 41.81 8.25
N GLN A 81 -11.56 42.72 7.94
CA GLN A 81 -12.56 42.55 6.89
C GLN A 81 -11.91 42.47 5.51
N LEU A 82 -10.90 43.30 5.24
CA LEU A 82 -10.11 43.25 4.00
C LEU A 82 -9.33 41.93 3.91
N GLY A 83 -8.68 41.51 4.98
CA GLY A 83 -8.01 40.22 5.07
C GLY A 83 -8.97 39.05 4.83
N THR A 84 -10.20 39.14 5.33
CA THR A 84 -11.24 38.13 5.09
C THR A 84 -11.63 38.05 3.62
N ALA A 85 -11.79 39.19 2.94
CA ALA A 85 -12.11 39.24 1.52
C ALA A 85 -10.94 38.69 0.67
N LEU A 86 -9.71 39.06 0.99
CA LEU A 86 -8.49 38.57 0.33
C LEU A 86 -8.30 37.05 0.54
N TYR A 87 -8.59 36.54 1.73
CA TYR A 87 -8.60 35.09 2.01
C TYR A 87 -9.60 34.36 1.11
N ALA A 88 -10.83 34.90 0.98
CA ALA A 88 -11.86 34.33 0.13
C ALA A 88 -11.47 34.34 -1.36
N LEU A 89 -10.68 35.34 -1.79
CA LEU A 89 -10.08 35.45 -3.13
C LEU A 89 -8.81 34.59 -3.30
N GLN A 90 -8.41 33.84 -2.28
CA GLN A 90 -7.17 33.05 -2.25
C GLN A 90 -5.87 33.88 -2.41
N ARG A 91 -5.95 35.18 -2.17
CA ARG A 91 -4.80 36.10 -2.16
C ARG A 91 -4.14 36.12 -0.79
N TYR A 92 -3.56 34.97 -0.41
CA TYR A 92 -3.09 34.72 0.94
C TYR A 92 -1.97 35.65 1.40
N SER A 93 -1.02 36.01 0.51
CA SER A 93 0.06 36.94 0.84
C SER A 93 -0.47 38.33 1.23
N ASP A 94 -1.44 38.85 0.47
CA ASP A 94 -2.05 40.14 0.75
C ASP A 94 -2.87 40.06 2.04
N ALA A 95 -3.62 38.95 2.24
CA ALA A 95 -4.37 38.73 3.46
C ALA A 95 -3.48 38.75 4.71
N LEU A 96 -2.28 38.13 4.68
CA LEU A 96 -1.33 38.16 5.79
C LEU A 96 -0.91 39.58 6.14
N THR A 97 -0.67 40.44 5.12
CA THR A 97 -0.27 41.84 5.32
C THR A 97 -1.36 42.64 6.03
N GLU A 98 -2.58 42.53 5.54
CA GLU A 98 -3.71 43.29 6.09
C GLU A 98 -4.12 42.78 7.49
N LEU A 99 -4.10 41.45 7.69
CA LEU A 99 -4.38 40.88 9.01
C LEU A 99 -3.27 41.19 10.02
N GLY A 100 -2.00 41.21 9.60
CA GLY A 100 -0.91 41.71 10.42
C GLY A 100 -1.13 43.13 10.90
N THR A 101 -1.58 44.02 10.00
CA THR A 101 -1.96 45.40 10.36
C THR A 101 -3.14 45.41 11.37
N ALA A 102 -4.13 44.52 11.19
CA ALA A 102 -5.25 44.43 12.11
C ALA A 102 -4.81 44.04 13.54
N THR A 103 -3.87 43.06 13.64
CA THR A 103 -3.32 42.60 14.93
C THR A 103 -2.36 43.60 15.56
N ASP A 104 -1.62 44.38 14.76
CA ASP A 104 -0.74 45.44 15.24
C ASP A 104 -1.57 46.62 15.83
N LEU A 105 -2.70 46.94 15.21
CA LEU A 105 -3.60 47.99 15.68
C LEU A 105 -4.40 47.57 16.92
N ASP A 106 -4.81 46.32 16.99
CA ASP A 106 -5.55 45.75 18.09
C ASP A 106 -5.05 44.36 18.46
N PRO A 107 -4.03 44.27 19.34
CA PRO A 107 -3.48 43.00 19.79
C PRO A 107 -4.48 42.06 20.48
N GLU A 108 -5.57 42.57 21.03
CA GLU A 108 -6.60 41.75 21.70
C GLU A 108 -7.65 41.19 20.73
N ARG A 109 -7.52 41.45 19.44
CA ARG A 109 -8.48 41.04 18.42
C ARG A 109 -8.32 39.59 18.00
N VAL A 110 -8.83 38.66 18.81
CA VAL A 110 -8.68 37.20 18.61
C VAL A 110 -9.18 36.73 17.23
N SER A 111 -10.24 37.36 16.67
CA SER A 111 -10.79 37.01 15.35
C SER A 111 -9.77 37.19 14.21
N ALA A 112 -8.94 38.25 14.28
CA ALA A 112 -7.86 38.47 13.29
C ALA A 112 -6.75 37.41 13.40
N TYR A 113 -6.36 37.04 14.62
CA TYR A 113 -5.40 35.96 14.87
C TYR A 113 -5.91 34.59 14.37
N LEU A 114 -7.19 34.25 14.61
CA LEU A 114 -7.78 33.03 14.08
C LEU A 114 -7.75 32.99 12.54
N LEU A 115 -8.02 34.13 11.91
CA LEU A 115 -7.96 34.22 10.46
C LEU A 115 -6.51 34.15 9.95
N LEU A 116 -5.53 34.73 10.65
CA LEU A 116 -4.11 34.55 10.38
C LEU A 116 -3.71 33.07 10.42
N ALA A 117 -4.13 32.35 11.46
CA ALA A 117 -3.87 30.92 11.56
C ALA A 117 -4.48 30.13 10.40
N ARG A 118 -5.70 30.49 9.95
CA ARG A 118 -6.34 29.89 8.77
C ARG A 118 -5.56 30.20 7.47
N VAL A 119 -5.08 31.42 7.31
CA VAL A 119 -4.25 31.79 6.14
C VAL A 119 -2.95 30.99 6.15
N TYR A 120 -2.24 30.88 7.28
CA TYR A 120 -1.04 30.06 7.40
C TYR A 120 -1.31 28.59 7.10
N GLU A 121 -2.43 28.02 7.54
CA GLU A 121 -2.85 26.65 7.20
C GLU A 121 -3.00 26.48 5.68
N GLN A 122 -3.61 27.44 4.97
CA GLN A 122 -3.83 27.37 3.52
C GLN A 122 -2.56 27.45 2.71
N ILE A 123 -1.58 28.22 3.14
CA ILE A 123 -0.26 28.28 2.49
C ILE A 123 0.67 27.11 2.89
N GLY A 124 0.21 26.22 3.79
CA GLY A 124 0.96 25.06 4.25
C GLY A 124 2.00 25.34 5.35
N ASP A 125 2.02 26.56 5.91
CA ASP A 125 2.89 26.92 7.03
C ASP A 125 2.23 26.59 8.37
N THR A 126 2.14 25.29 8.62
CA THR A 126 1.49 24.76 9.83
C THR A 126 2.18 25.22 11.11
N SER A 127 3.50 25.42 11.07
CA SER A 127 4.27 25.86 12.25
C SER A 127 3.88 27.26 12.68
N ARG A 128 3.71 28.21 11.74
CA ARG A 128 3.23 29.55 12.08
C ARG A 128 1.76 29.55 12.49
N ALA A 129 0.94 28.72 11.85
CA ALA A 129 -0.46 28.58 12.27
C ALA A 129 -0.57 28.13 13.73
N ILE A 130 0.24 27.14 14.16
CA ILE A 130 0.29 26.68 15.56
C ILE A 130 0.75 27.80 16.48
N ALA A 131 1.84 28.50 16.14
CA ALA A 131 2.37 29.60 16.96
C ALA A 131 1.34 30.70 17.21
N VAL A 132 0.56 31.08 16.18
CA VAL A 132 -0.52 32.06 16.30
C VAL A 132 -1.66 31.56 17.20
N LEU A 133 -2.02 30.28 17.12
CA LEU A 133 -3.05 29.69 18.00
C LEU A 133 -2.57 29.60 19.44
N GLU A 134 -1.30 29.27 19.66
CA GLU A 134 -0.69 29.29 21.00
C GLU A 134 -0.67 30.70 21.60
N GLU A 135 -0.46 31.74 20.78
CA GLU A 135 -0.54 33.13 21.23
C GLU A 135 -1.94 33.50 21.67
N ILE A 136 -3.01 33.07 20.99
CA ILE A 136 -4.38 33.21 21.45
C ILE A 136 -4.58 32.55 22.81
N LEU A 137 -4.08 31.29 22.94
CA LEU A 137 -4.25 30.49 24.16
C LEU A 137 -3.40 30.98 25.35
N GLN A 138 -2.35 31.77 25.12
CA GLN A 138 -1.63 32.48 26.18
C GLN A 138 -2.46 33.61 26.77
N ARG A 139 -3.32 34.24 26.00
CA ARG A 139 -4.22 35.32 26.42
C ARG A 139 -5.53 34.78 27.04
N ASP A 140 -6.16 33.86 26.31
CA ASP A 140 -7.32 33.12 26.77
C ASP A 140 -7.13 31.63 26.60
N ARG A 141 -6.66 30.98 27.69
CA ARG A 141 -6.36 29.54 27.71
C ARG A 141 -7.57 28.68 27.34
N TYR A 142 -8.78 29.18 27.52
CA TYR A 142 -10.00 28.42 27.34
C TYR A 142 -10.74 28.77 26.06
N TYR A 143 -10.08 29.42 25.12
CA TYR A 143 -10.70 29.78 23.85
C TYR A 143 -10.95 28.55 22.98
N VAL A 144 -12.21 28.09 22.97
CA VAL A 144 -12.64 26.80 22.41
C VAL A 144 -12.25 26.63 20.93
N GLU A 145 -12.47 27.68 20.09
CA GLU A 145 -12.12 27.59 18.66
C GLU A 145 -10.62 27.43 18.42
N ALA A 146 -9.77 28.09 19.20
CA ALA A 146 -8.34 27.96 19.09
C ALA A 146 -7.85 26.58 19.54
N LEU A 147 -8.40 26.05 20.66
CA LEU A 147 -8.12 24.69 21.12
C LEU A 147 -8.48 23.65 20.05
N PHE A 148 -9.67 23.77 19.49
CA PHE A 148 -10.14 22.86 18.45
C PHE A 148 -9.26 22.90 17.21
N PHE A 149 -8.90 24.11 16.75
CA PHE A 149 -8.07 24.31 15.59
C PHE A 149 -6.64 23.81 15.83
N LEU A 150 -6.05 24.10 16.99
CA LEU A 150 -4.74 23.64 17.40
C LEU A 150 -4.66 22.11 17.39
N ALA A 151 -5.61 21.44 18.03
CA ALA A 151 -5.67 19.98 18.06
C ALA A 151 -5.72 19.39 16.65
N ARG A 152 -6.52 19.96 15.75
CA ARG A 152 -6.62 19.51 14.35
C ARG A 152 -5.30 19.67 13.59
N LEU A 153 -4.56 20.76 13.79
CA LEU A 153 -3.24 20.96 13.17
C LEU A 153 -2.20 20.00 13.73
N GLN A 154 -2.17 19.77 15.05
CA GLN A 154 -1.27 18.84 15.70
C GLN A 154 -1.50 17.39 15.21
N LEU A 155 -2.76 16.98 15.00
CA LEU A 155 -3.09 15.68 14.40
C LEU A 155 -2.53 15.53 12.99
N ARG A 156 -2.59 16.59 12.17
CA ARG A 156 -1.99 16.58 10.83
C ARG A 156 -0.47 16.48 10.84
N GLN A 157 0.18 16.98 11.89
CA GLN A 157 1.62 16.87 12.10
C GLN A 157 2.03 15.57 12.81
N HIS A 158 1.10 14.67 13.05
CA HIS A 158 1.33 13.42 13.80
C HIS A 158 1.77 13.63 15.26
N GLU A 159 1.48 14.80 15.83
CA GLU A 159 1.75 15.14 17.23
C GLU A 159 0.57 14.68 18.12
N TYR A 160 0.33 13.38 18.14
CA TYR A 160 -0.87 12.80 18.77
C TYR A 160 -1.00 13.11 20.25
N ASP A 161 0.09 12.99 21.02
CA ASP A 161 0.07 13.25 22.47
C ASP A 161 -0.27 14.71 22.81
N SER A 162 0.21 15.65 22.00
CA SER A 162 -0.10 17.07 22.15
C SER A 162 -1.56 17.34 21.81
N ALA A 163 -2.05 16.78 20.71
CA ALA A 163 -3.45 16.92 20.30
C ALA A 163 -4.41 16.34 21.35
N ILE A 164 -4.10 15.16 21.92
CA ILE A 164 -4.91 14.53 22.96
C ILE A 164 -5.02 15.44 24.19
N ARG A 165 -3.89 16.04 24.66
CA ARG A 165 -3.92 16.97 25.80
C ARG A 165 -4.80 18.18 25.55
N VAL A 166 -4.71 18.77 24.36
CA VAL A 166 -5.54 19.92 23.95
C VAL A 166 -7.01 19.53 23.86
N LEU A 167 -7.31 18.37 23.31
CA LEU A 167 -8.68 17.85 23.22
C LEU A 167 -9.27 17.50 24.58
N ASP A 168 -8.47 16.97 25.51
CA ASP A 168 -8.90 16.72 26.89
C ASP A 168 -9.26 18.02 27.62
N GLU A 169 -8.53 19.11 27.34
CA GLU A 169 -8.88 20.43 27.90
C GLU A 169 -10.16 20.97 27.29
N LEU A 170 -10.31 20.87 25.96
CA LEU A 170 -11.52 21.29 25.26
C LEU A 170 -12.75 20.49 25.71
N ILE A 171 -12.65 19.16 25.86
CA ILE A 171 -13.76 18.31 26.32
C ILE A 171 -14.14 18.61 27.78
N ARG A 172 -13.19 19.06 28.62
CA ARG A 172 -13.53 19.53 29.98
C ARG A 172 -14.37 20.82 29.97
N LEU A 173 -14.14 21.69 28.99
CA LEU A 173 -14.91 22.92 28.82
C LEU A 173 -16.28 22.64 28.19
N GLU A 174 -16.31 21.79 27.19
CA GLU A 174 -17.52 21.42 26.45
C GLU A 174 -17.65 19.89 26.39
N PRO A 175 -18.17 19.23 27.45
CA PRO A 175 -18.28 17.75 27.48
C PRO A 175 -19.17 17.15 26.41
N SER A 176 -20.10 17.92 25.85
CA SER A 176 -21.02 17.52 24.79
C SER A 176 -20.51 17.81 23.38
N ASN A 177 -19.27 18.30 23.23
CA ASN A 177 -18.70 18.61 21.93
C ASN A 177 -18.33 17.31 21.19
N ARG A 178 -19.26 16.82 20.36
CA ARG A 178 -19.15 15.55 19.63
C ARG A 178 -17.98 15.52 18.67
N GLU A 179 -17.61 16.67 18.10
CA GLU A 179 -16.47 16.75 17.17
C GLU A 179 -15.14 16.61 17.90
N ALA A 180 -14.99 17.24 19.06
CA ALA A 180 -13.80 17.10 19.89
C ALA A 180 -13.63 15.67 20.41
N LEU A 181 -14.73 15.02 20.82
CA LEU A 181 -14.74 13.61 21.21
C LEU A 181 -14.30 12.70 20.06
N LEU A 182 -14.82 12.92 18.86
CA LEU A 182 -14.44 12.17 17.65
C LEU A 182 -12.96 12.37 17.31
N LEU A 183 -12.46 13.61 17.34
CA LEU A 183 -11.05 13.90 17.08
C LEU A 183 -10.11 13.21 18.08
N ARG A 184 -10.49 13.15 19.36
CA ARG A 184 -9.71 12.44 20.39
C ARG A 184 -9.65 10.95 20.11
N ILE A 185 -10.75 10.33 19.70
CA ILE A 185 -10.79 8.92 19.31
C ILE A 185 -9.90 8.69 18.09
N GLN A 186 -9.97 9.57 17.09
CA GLN A 186 -9.11 9.52 15.91
C GLN A 186 -7.62 9.68 16.26
N ALA A 187 -7.28 10.54 17.22
CA ALA A 187 -5.93 10.68 17.71
C ALA A 187 -5.39 9.36 18.27
N TYR A 188 -6.17 8.70 19.15
CA TYR A 188 -5.77 7.39 19.69
C TYR A 188 -5.71 6.30 18.62
N SER A 189 -6.66 6.26 17.69
CA SER A 189 -6.66 5.25 16.63
C SER A 189 -5.47 5.40 15.68
N THR A 190 -5.15 6.64 15.31
CA THR A 190 -4.01 6.92 14.42
C THR A 190 -2.66 6.71 15.11
N GLN A 191 -2.57 6.96 16.41
CA GLN A 191 -1.41 6.64 17.23
C GLN A 191 -1.17 5.12 17.37
N GLY A 192 -2.16 4.28 17.02
CA GLY A 192 -2.12 2.83 17.23
C GLY A 192 -2.61 2.38 18.60
N SER A 193 -3.12 3.29 19.44
CA SER A 193 -3.69 3.02 20.75
C SER A 193 -5.13 2.49 20.64
N PHE A 194 -5.32 1.43 19.84
CA PHE A 194 -6.64 0.90 19.47
C PHE A 194 -7.53 0.50 20.64
N TYR A 195 -6.96 0.02 21.73
CA TYR A 195 -7.72 -0.35 22.92
C TYR A 195 -8.46 0.87 23.48
N TYR A 196 -7.76 1.99 23.66
CA TYR A 196 -8.37 3.23 24.19
C TYR A 196 -9.36 3.83 23.19
N ALA A 197 -8.99 3.88 21.91
CA ALA A 197 -9.85 4.38 20.85
C ALA A 197 -11.18 3.60 20.79
N ARG A 198 -11.11 2.26 20.86
CA ARG A 198 -12.28 1.38 20.86
C ARG A 198 -13.17 1.62 22.10
N THR A 199 -12.57 1.59 23.29
CA THR A 199 -13.32 1.76 24.56
C THR A 199 -14.07 3.09 24.57
N LEU A 200 -13.39 4.19 24.20
CA LEU A 200 -14.00 5.51 24.09
C LEU A 200 -15.11 5.55 23.03
N SER A 201 -14.89 4.93 21.87
CA SER A 201 -15.91 4.87 20.81
C SER A 201 -17.17 4.15 21.29
N GLU A 202 -17.02 2.99 21.95
CA GLU A 202 -18.13 2.19 22.47
C GLU A 202 -18.91 2.93 23.59
N GLU A 203 -18.20 3.69 24.43
CA GLU A 203 -18.80 4.53 25.47
C GLU A 203 -19.60 5.68 24.85
N MET A 204 -18.99 6.42 23.93
CA MET A 204 -19.63 7.56 23.27
C MET A 204 -20.82 7.16 22.39
N ILE A 205 -20.78 5.99 21.75
CA ILE A 205 -21.92 5.45 20.98
C ILE A 205 -23.11 5.13 21.89
N ARG A 206 -22.87 4.73 23.15
CA ARG A 206 -23.98 4.53 24.13
C ARG A 206 -24.63 5.82 24.53
N GLU A 207 -23.86 6.92 24.65
CA GLU A 207 -24.35 8.23 24.97
C GLU A 207 -24.99 8.97 23.77
N HIS A 208 -24.41 8.75 22.57
CA HIS A 208 -24.78 9.39 21.31
C HIS A 208 -25.08 8.39 20.21
N PRO A 209 -26.12 7.55 20.33
CA PRO A 209 -26.40 6.45 19.39
C PRO A 209 -26.78 6.90 17.97
N ASP A 210 -27.19 8.16 17.83
CA ASP A 210 -27.54 8.82 16.57
C ASP A 210 -26.35 9.41 15.83
N TYR A 211 -25.19 9.59 16.49
CA TYR A 211 -24.02 10.21 15.87
C TYR A 211 -23.21 9.20 15.04
N GLN A 212 -23.55 9.08 13.76
CA GLN A 212 -22.97 8.09 12.82
C GLN A 212 -21.44 8.19 12.67
N PRO A 213 -20.77 9.38 12.70
CA PRO A 213 -19.32 9.46 12.59
C PRO A 213 -18.55 8.63 13.63
N LEU A 214 -19.09 8.47 14.86
CA LEU A 214 -18.49 7.60 15.88
C LEU A 214 -18.55 6.12 15.49
N LYS A 215 -19.66 5.70 14.88
CA LYS A 215 -19.81 4.31 14.41
C LYS A 215 -18.87 4.02 13.24
N LEU A 216 -18.65 5.00 12.37
CA LEU A 216 -17.69 4.89 11.28
C LEU A 216 -16.25 4.78 11.83
N GLU A 217 -15.91 5.59 12.82
CA GLU A 217 -14.59 5.51 13.44
C GLU A 217 -14.37 4.18 14.17
N LEU A 218 -15.36 3.70 14.94
CA LEU A 218 -15.29 2.37 15.54
C LEU A 218 -15.13 1.28 14.48
N LEU A 219 -15.81 1.40 13.35
CA LEU A 219 -15.67 0.45 12.25
C LEU A 219 -14.25 0.43 11.68
N ARG A 220 -13.61 1.59 11.50
CA ARG A 220 -12.20 1.69 11.07
C ARG A 220 -11.26 1.03 12.09
N ILE A 221 -11.49 1.26 13.39
CA ILE A 221 -10.71 0.63 14.47
C ILE A 221 -10.86 -0.89 14.44
N LEU A 222 -12.10 -1.40 14.31
CA LEU A 222 -12.35 -2.84 14.24
C LEU A 222 -11.71 -3.47 13.00
N PHE A 223 -11.69 -2.76 11.87
CA PHE A 223 -11.00 -3.20 10.65
C PHE A 223 -9.49 -3.29 10.85
N SER A 224 -8.87 -2.27 11.45
CA SER A 224 -7.42 -2.27 11.71
C SER A 224 -6.99 -3.37 12.71
N GLN A 225 -7.94 -3.86 13.53
CA GLN A 225 -7.73 -4.96 14.47
C GLN A 225 -8.11 -6.35 13.90
N GLY A 226 -8.53 -6.45 12.64
CA GLY A 226 -9.02 -7.71 12.06
C GLY A 226 -10.31 -8.25 12.67
N GLN A 227 -11.10 -7.42 13.36
CA GLN A 227 -12.34 -7.82 14.05
C GLN A 227 -13.53 -7.91 13.07
N TRP A 228 -13.42 -8.84 12.11
CA TRP A 228 -14.33 -8.94 10.95
C TRP A 228 -15.79 -9.19 11.32
N ASN A 229 -16.05 -10.02 12.35
CA ASN A 229 -17.42 -10.35 12.75
C ASN A 229 -18.12 -9.17 13.43
N GLU A 230 -17.40 -8.43 14.27
CA GLU A 230 -17.91 -7.22 14.92
C GLU A 230 -18.15 -6.11 13.90
N SER A 231 -17.21 -5.90 12.98
CA SER A 231 -17.35 -4.95 11.87
C SER A 231 -18.62 -5.19 11.07
N ARG A 232 -18.90 -6.45 10.76
CA ARG A 232 -20.11 -6.84 10.03
C ARG A 232 -21.39 -6.55 10.81
N THR A 233 -21.37 -6.83 12.11
CA THR A 233 -22.51 -6.55 13.00
C THR A 233 -22.75 -5.05 13.09
N LEU A 234 -21.70 -4.27 13.23
CA LEU A 234 -21.79 -2.81 13.29
C LEU A 234 -22.37 -2.22 11.98
N ILE A 235 -21.90 -2.69 10.81
CA ILE A 235 -22.43 -2.26 9.51
C ILE A 235 -23.94 -2.54 9.38
N LYS A 236 -24.44 -3.66 9.90
CA LYS A 236 -25.88 -3.97 9.88
C LYS A 236 -26.69 -2.94 10.66
N ASN A 237 -26.12 -2.37 11.71
CA ASN A 237 -26.74 -1.43 12.62
C ASN A 237 -26.59 0.06 12.22
N LEU A 238 -25.92 0.35 11.10
CA LEU A 238 -25.87 1.70 10.53
C LEU A 238 -27.22 2.07 9.92
N ASP A 239 -27.53 3.38 9.84
CA ASP A 239 -28.70 3.86 9.10
C ASP A 239 -28.56 3.66 7.58
N SER A 240 -29.65 3.89 6.85
CA SER A 240 -29.69 3.65 5.41
C SER A 240 -28.81 4.63 4.61
N GLU A 241 -28.70 5.87 5.06
CA GLU A 241 -27.90 6.90 4.42
C GLU A 241 -26.41 6.59 4.58
N THR A 242 -25.98 6.30 5.81
CA THR A 242 -24.59 5.88 6.08
C THR A 242 -24.24 4.59 5.35
N LYS A 243 -25.16 3.62 5.27
CA LYS A 243 -24.96 2.37 4.50
C LYS A 243 -24.74 2.60 3.00
N ALA A 244 -25.27 3.67 2.45
CA ALA A 244 -25.12 4.03 1.05
C ALA A 244 -23.80 4.76 0.74
N ASN A 245 -22.97 5.04 1.76
CA ASN A 245 -21.70 5.72 1.60
C ASN A 245 -20.67 4.81 0.87
N ALA A 246 -19.85 5.42 -0.01
CA ALA A 246 -18.78 4.74 -0.73
C ALA A 246 -17.77 4.05 0.21
N GLU A 247 -17.45 4.65 1.35
CA GLU A 247 -16.57 4.07 2.35
C GLU A 247 -17.15 2.77 2.93
N ILE A 248 -18.44 2.72 3.21
CA ILE A 248 -19.08 1.50 3.72
C ILE A 248 -19.13 0.41 2.63
N SER A 249 -19.36 0.80 1.38
CA SER A 249 -19.27 -0.14 0.26
C SER A 249 -17.87 -0.73 0.13
N LEU A 250 -16.85 0.10 0.29
CA LEU A 250 -15.44 -0.31 0.31
C LEU A 250 -15.16 -1.30 1.46
N LEU A 251 -15.56 -0.98 2.67
CA LEU A 251 -15.35 -1.84 3.84
C LEU A 251 -16.10 -3.18 3.73
N ARG A 252 -17.32 -3.17 3.17
CA ARG A 252 -18.05 -4.41 2.84
C ARG A 252 -17.30 -5.26 1.83
N ALA A 253 -16.75 -4.63 0.79
CA ALA A 253 -15.96 -5.32 -0.22
C ALA A 253 -14.77 -6.04 0.42
N TYR A 254 -14.03 -5.38 1.31
CA TYR A 254 -12.94 -6.01 2.04
C TYR A 254 -13.40 -7.13 2.99
N LEU A 255 -14.57 -6.99 3.64
CA LEU A 255 -15.14 -8.07 4.46
C LEU A 255 -15.49 -9.32 3.64
N GLU A 256 -16.00 -9.14 2.44
CA GLU A 256 -16.29 -10.25 1.53
C GLU A 256 -15.01 -10.81 0.89
N LEU A 257 -14.01 -9.96 0.62
CA LEU A 257 -12.69 -10.39 0.15
C LEU A 257 -11.99 -11.28 1.19
N ASN A 258 -12.08 -10.91 2.47
CA ASN A 258 -11.54 -11.72 3.57
C ASN A 258 -12.24 -13.09 3.72
N ARG A 259 -13.47 -13.22 3.22
CA ARG A 259 -14.22 -14.49 3.17
C ARG A 259 -14.01 -15.27 1.87
N GLU A 260 -13.17 -14.76 0.99
CA GLU A 260 -12.98 -15.30 -0.36
C GLU A 260 -14.24 -15.29 -1.24
N ASN A 261 -15.25 -14.48 -0.87
CA ASN A 261 -16.45 -14.25 -1.65
C ASN A 261 -16.15 -13.26 -2.78
N PHE A 262 -15.29 -13.64 -3.71
CA PHE A 262 -14.72 -12.74 -4.72
C PHE A 262 -15.77 -12.04 -5.60
N GLU A 263 -16.84 -12.71 -5.98
CA GLU A 263 -17.88 -12.10 -6.83
C GLU A 263 -18.67 -11.01 -6.08
N THR A 264 -19.00 -11.27 -4.81
CA THR A 264 -19.68 -10.27 -3.97
C THR A 264 -18.73 -9.11 -3.67
N ALA A 265 -17.47 -9.37 -3.35
CA ALA A 265 -16.45 -8.34 -3.12
C ALA A 265 -16.27 -7.47 -4.38
N LYS A 266 -16.15 -8.07 -5.56
CA LYS A 266 -16.02 -7.37 -6.85
C LYS A 266 -17.22 -6.45 -7.11
N THR A 267 -18.43 -6.91 -6.80
CA THR A 267 -19.66 -6.10 -6.93
C THR A 267 -19.63 -4.88 -6.02
N GLN A 268 -19.21 -5.05 -4.75
CA GLN A 268 -19.11 -3.95 -3.79
C GLN A 268 -17.99 -2.95 -4.15
N PHE A 269 -16.83 -3.42 -4.66
CA PHE A 269 -15.78 -2.52 -5.15
C PHE A 269 -16.26 -1.72 -6.37
N ARG A 270 -16.99 -2.33 -7.30
CA ARG A 270 -17.61 -1.60 -8.42
C ARG A 270 -18.59 -0.54 -7.95
N GLN A 271 -19.45 -0.85 -6.99
CA GLN A 271 -20.35 0.11 -6.38
C GLN A 271 -19.59 1.27 -5.72
N THR A 272 -18.45 0.98 -5.09
CA THR A 272 -17.57 2.02 -4.55
C THR A 272 -17.03 2.93 -5.66
N LEU A 273 -16.61 2.36 -6.79
CA LEU A 273 -16.09 3.13 -7.93
C LEU A 273 -17.17 3.92 -8.67
N GLU A 274 -18.43 3.47 -8.68
CA GLU A 274 -19.56 4.25 -9.20
C GLU A 274 -19.81 5.52 -8.37
N GLN A 275 -19.63 5.45 -7.06
CA GLN A 275 -19.81 6.58 -6.14
C GLN A 275 -18.55 7.43 -6.02
N ALA A 276 -17.37 6.82 -6.07
CA ALA A 276 -16.06 7.44 -5.95
C ALA A 276 -15.12 6.91 -7.05
N PRO A 277 -15.20 7.44 -8.28
CA PRO A 277 -14.46 6.89 -9.43
C PRO A 277 -12.93 6.94 -9.31
N ARG A 278 -12.41 7.74 -8.40
CA ARG A 278 -10.98 7.87 -8.12
C ARG A 278 -10.55 7.16 -6.83
N SER A 279 -11.33 6.21 -6.32
CA SER A 279 -10.99 5.42 -5.14
C SER A 279 -9.86 4.43 -5.47
N VAL A 280 -8.64 4.78 -5.09
CA VAL A 280 -7.48 3.91 -5.25
C VAL A 280 -7.63 2.62 -4.45
N ASP A 281 -8.20 2.67 -3.24
CA ASP A 281 -8.40 1.49 -2.41
C ASP A 281 -9.38 0.48 -3.05
N ALA A 282 -10.42 0.96 -3.75
CA ALA A 282 -11.31 0.07 -4.48
C ALA A 282 -10.61 -0.60 -5.67
N LEU A 283 -9.75 0.13 -6.38
CA LEU A 283 -8.93 -0.44 -7.46
C LEU A 283 -7.92 -1.45 -6.92
N LEU A 284 -7.28 -1.17 -5.78
CA LEU A 284 -6.38 -2.13 -5.10
C LEU A 284 -7.12 -3.40 -4.68
N GLY A 285 -8.34 -3.27 -4.15
CA GLY A 285 -9.19 -4.41 -3.82
C GLY A 285 -9.54 -5.26 -5.05
N MET A 286 -9.92 -4.63 -6.16
CA MET A 286 -10.18 -5.33 -7.43
C MET A 286 -8.93 -6.02 -7.98
N ALA A 287 -7.80 -5.34 -7.98
CA ALA A 287 -6.52 -5.92 -8.41
C ALA A 287 -6.12 -7.11 -7.53
N SER A 288 -6.37 -7.05 -6.22
CA SER A 288 -6.12 -8.15 -5.29
C SER A 288 -6.99 -9.37 -5.61
N ILE A 289 -8.26 -9.17 -5.98
CA ILE A 289 -9.15 -10.27 -6.43
C ILE A 289 -8.61 -10.89 -7.72
N SER A 290 -8.26 -10.07 -8.71
CA SER A 290 -7.73 -10.57 -9.98
C SER A 290 -6.41 -11.30 -9.80
N LEU A 291 -5.54 -10.81 -8.91
CA LEU A 291 -4.28 -11.45 -8.52
C LEU A 291 -4.50 -12.82 -7.85
N ARG A 292 -5.45 -12.92 -6.90
CA ARG A 292 -5.81 -14.19 -6.24
C ARG A 292 -6.47 -15.18 -7.19
N SER A 293 -7.23 -14.68 -8.18
CA SER A 293 -7.86 -15.49 -9.22
C SER A 293 -6.91 -15.85 -10.38
N GLY A 294 -5.61 -15.55 -10.28
CA GLY A 294 -4.62 -15.84 -11.32
C GLY A 294 -4.75 -14.97 -12.60
N ARG A 295 -5.65 -13.99 -12.63
CA ARG A 295 -5.90 -13.09 -13.78
C ARG A 295 -4.95 -11.90 -13.73
N LEU A 296 -3.68 -12.16 -14.07
CA LEU A 296 -2.59 -11.20 -13.84
C LEU A 296 -2.66 -9.98 -14.74
N GLU A 297 -3.06 -10.15 -15.99
CA GLU A 297 -3.23 -9.07 -16.95
C GLU A 297 -4.31 -8.09 -16.48
N GLU A 298 -5.47 -8.60 -16.01
CA GLU A 298 -6.55 -7.79 -15.43
C GLU A 298 -6.07 -7.06 -14.16
N ALA A 299 -5.29 -7.73 -13.31
CA ALA A 299 -4.71 -7.11 -12.12
C ALA A 299 -3.74 -5.98 -12.49
N LEU A 300 -2.86 -6.19 -13.48
CA LEU A 300 -1.89 -5.19 -13.92
C LEU A 300 -2.58 -3.96 -14.52
N GLU A 301 -3.62 -4.16 -15.35
CA GLU A 301 -4.41 -3.08 -15.94
C GLU A 301 -5.07 -2.22 -14.84
N THR A 302 -5.72 -2.87 -13.87
CA THR A 302 -6.37 -2.18 -12.74
C THR A 302 -5.35 -1.39 -11.91
N LEU A 303 -4.15 -1.95 -11.68
CA LEU A 303 -3.08 -1.26 -10.95
C LEU A 303 -2.50 -0.08 -11.75
N ASN A 304 -2.43 -0.17 -13.06
CA ASN A 304 -2.02 0.96 -13.89
C ASN A 304 -3.02 2.13 -13.79
N GLN A 305 -4.34 1.85 -13.78
CA GLN A 305 -5.36 2.87 -13.50
C GLN A 305 -5.17 3.51 -12.11
N ALA A 306 -4.84 2.71 -11.08
CA ALA A 306 -4.56 3.24 -9.75
C ALA A 306 -3.31 4.14 -9.72
N VAL A 307 -2.26 3.80 -10.48
CA VAL A 307 -1.05 4.64 -10.64
C VAL A 307 -1.38 5.98 -11.30
N GLU A 308 -2.24 6.02 -12.32
CA GLU A 308 -2.67 7.26 -12.97
C GLU A 308 -3.38 8.22 -12.01
N ILE A 309 -4.12 7.68 -11.03
CA ILE A 309 -4.81 8.48 -10.01
C ILE A 309 -3.81 9.02 -8.97
N ASN A 310 -2.88 8.18 -8.50
CA ASN A 310 -1.87 8.55 -7.52
C ASN A 310 -0.53 7.85 -7.77
N THR A 311 0.40 8.58 -8.35
CA THR A 311 1.75 8.09 -8.69
C THR A 311 2.68 7.92 -7.49
N ARG A 312 2.33 8.47 -6.32
CA ARG A 312 3.18 8.49 -5.12
C ARG A 312 2.74 7.49 -4.05
N LEU A 313 1.79 6.63 -4.32
CA LEU A 313 1.34 5.63 -3.35
C LEU A 313 2.19 4.36 -3.47
N GLY A 314 3.09 4.15 -2.52
CA GLY A 314 4.03 3.00 -2.50
C GLY A 314 3.32 1.65 -2.63
N ARG A 315 2.18 1.49 -1.95
CA ARG A 315 1.39 0.25 -1.96
C ARG A 315 0.89 -0.16 -3.36
N VAL A 316 0.54 0.81 -4.23
CA VAL A 316 0.14 0.51 -5.62
C VAL A 316 1.31 -0.07 -6.40
N HIS A 317 2.48 0.54 -6.27
CA HIS A 317 3.70 0.08 -6.93
C HIS A 317 4.16 -1.28 -6.39
N PHE A 318 4.00 -1.54 -5.10
CA PHE A 318 4.29 -2.83 -4.48
C PHE A 318 3.41 -3.96 -5.04
N LEU A 319 2.10 -3.76 -5.10
CA LEU A 319 1.20 -4.76 -5.71
C LEU A 319 1.50 -4.94 -7.21
N ARG A 320 1.81 -3.85 -7.92
CA ARG A 320 2.23 -3.92 -9.32
C ARG A 320 3.52 -4.74 -9.48
N ALA A 321 4.50 -4.54 -8.61
CA ALA A 321 5.71 -5.36 -8.59
C ALA A 321 5.39 -6.84 -8.38
N THR A 322 4.50 -7.14 -7.42
CA THR A 322 4.07 -8.52 -7.13
C THR A 322 3.42 -9.17 -8.34
N VAL A 323 2.53 -8.46 -9.04
CA VAL A 323 1.90 -8.97 -10.29
C VAL A 323 2.95 -9.23 -11.37
N LEU A 324 3.85 -8.27 -11.61
CA LEU A 324 4.90 -8.39 -12.63
C LEU A 324 5.86 -9.55 -12.33
N PHE A 325 6.24 -9.76 -11.07
CA PHE A 325 7.03 -10.93 -10.67
C PHE A 325 6.29 -12.24 -10.95
N ARG A 326 4.99 -12.29 -10.69
CA ARG A 326 4.16 -13.46 -11.02
C ARG A 326 4.03 -13.69 -12.52
N MET A 327 4.04 -12.63 -13.33
CA MET A 327 4.07 -12.72 -14.80
C MET A 327 5.44 -13.14 -15.34
N GLY A 328 6.49 -13.13 -14.50
CA GLY A 328 7.87 -13.39 -14.89
C GLY A 328 8.58 -12.17 -15.48
N ASP A 329 7.97 -11.01 -15.48
CA ASP A 329 8.62 -9.75 -15.88
C ASP A 329 9.40 -9.16 -14.69
N TYR A 330 10.55 -9.77 -14.45
CA TYR A 330 11.39 -9.41 -13.32
C TYR A 330 11.98 -8.00 -13.42
N LEU A 331 12.23 -7.51 -14.63
CA LEU A 331 12.80 -6.17 -14.84
C LEU A 331 11.81 -5.09 -14.44
N GLN A 332 10.60 -5.13 -14.99
CA GLN A 332 9.56 -4.16 -14.64
C GLN A 332 9.10 -4.31 -13.18
N GLY A 333 9.09 -5.55 -12.67
CA GLY A 333 8.82 -5.83 -11.27
C GLY A 333 9.81 -5.15 -10.32
N ASP A 334 11.11 -5.26 -10.59
CA ASP A 334 12.16 -4.59 -9.79
C ASP A 334 12.06 -3.06 -9.86
N LEU A 335 11.75 -2.49 -11.03
CA LEU A 335 11.52 -1.05 -11.19
C LEU A 335 10.27 -0.58 -10.40
N ALA A 336 9.20 -1.35 -10.42
CA ALA A 336 8.00 -1.04 -9.65
C ALA A 336 8.27 -1.13 -8.14
N LEU A 337 9.00 -2.15 -7.68
CA LEU A 337 9.39 -2.30 -6.28
C LEU A 337 10.30 -1.16 -5.80
N GLN A 338 11.23 -0.73 -6.64
CA GLN A 338 12.06 0.43 -6.33
C GLN A 338 11.21 1.68 -6.11
N ARG A 339 10.22 1.95 -6.98
CA ARG A 339 9.29 3.07 -6.80
C ARG A 339 8.46 2.95 -5.52
N ALA A 340 8.06 1.72 -5.15
CA ALA A 340 7.36 1.49 -3.89
C ALA A 340 8.22 1.93 -2.70
N ILE A 341 9.50 1.52 -2.66
CA ILE A 341 10.45 1.87 -1.59
C ILE A 341 10.78 3.37 -1.60
N GLU A 342 10.94 4.00 -2.76
CA GLU A 342 11.19 5.45 -2.86
C GLU A 342 10.04 6.29 -2.29
N ASN A 343 8.79 5.84 -2.52
CA ASN A 343 7.61 6.53 -2.02
C ASN A 343 7.38 6.27 -0.52
N ASP A 344 7.70 5.08 -0.03
CA ASP A 344 7.45 4.66 1.35
C ASP A 344 8.61 3.82 1.91
N PRO A 345 9.75 4.50 2.25
CA PRO A 345 10.99 3.82 2.62
C PRO A 345 10.92 3.06 3.95
N GLN A 346 9.95 3.38 4.80
CA GLN A 346 9.83 2.78 6.13
C GLN A 346 8.95 1.52 6.14
N GLU A 347 8.25 1.24 5.03
CA GLU A 347 7.37 0.08 4.94
C GLU A 347 8.19 -1.23 4.90
N PRO A 348 8.07 -2.10 5.93
CA PRO A 348 8.91 -3.28 6.04
C PRO A 348 8.66 -4.30 4.92
N ASP A 349 7.42 -4.42 4.42
CA ASP A 349 7.07 -5.41 3.42
C ASP A 349 7.74 -5.13 2.08
N PHE A 350 7.90 -3.84 1.72
CA PHE A 350 8.62 -3.45 0.50
C PHE A 350 10.10 -3.80 0.60
N GLN A 351 10.70 -3.53 1.77
CA GLN A 351 12.09 -3.88 2.03
C GLN A 351 12.29 -5.40 2.03
N LEU A 352 11.39 -6.16 2.67
CA LEU A 352 11.45 -7.62 2.71
C LEU A 352 11.36 -8.24 1.31
N LEU A 353 10.44 -7.76 0.46
CA LEU A 353 10.34 -8.23 -0.92
C LEU A 353 11.62 -7.92 -1.71
N SER A 354 12.20 -6.73 -1.54
CA SER A 354 13.48 -6.37 -2.15
C SER A 354 14.62 -7.29 -1.70
N LEU A 355 14.69 -7.58 -0.40
CA LEU A 355 15.71 -8.50 0.13
C LEU A 355 15.52 -9.93 -0.35
N ARG A 356 14.29 -10.41 -0.46
CA ARG A 356 13.97 -11.71 -1.08
C ARG A 356 14.50 -11.75 -2.53
N ARG A 357 14.21 -10.71 -3.31
CA ARG A 357 14.72 -10.60 -4.70
C ARG A 357 16.25 -10.61 -4.79
N ARG A 358 16.91 -9.85 -3.91
CA ARG A 358 18.38 -9.83 -3.82
C ARG A 358 18.96 -11.17 -3.40
N LEU A 359 18.29 -11.87 -2.48
CA LEU A 359 18.70 -13.22 -2.07
C LEU A 359 18.61 -14.22 -3.22
N MET A 360 17.56 -14.12 -4.06
CA MET A 360 17.42 -14.94 -5.29
C MET A 360 18.55 -14.70 -6.30
N ARG A 361 19.13 -13.49 -6.32
CA ARG A 361 20.32 -13.16 -7.13
C ARG A 361 21.63 -13.59 -6.49
N GLY A 362 21.61 -14.22 -5.31
CA GLY A 362 22.79 -14.64 -4.58
C GLY A 362 23.53 -13.54 -3.82
N GLU A 363 22.96 -12.35 -3.68
CA GLU A 363 23.54 -11.21 -2.98
C GLU A 363 23.53 -11.39 -1.44
N THR A 364 23.99 -12.50 -0.94
CA THR A 364 23.84 -12.92 0.47
C THR A 364 24.45 -11.97 1.48
N VAL A 365 25.58 -11.31 1.17
CA VAL A 365 26.27 -10.37 2.08
C VAL A 365 25.43 -9.09 2.28
N ALA A 366 24.93 -8.53 1.18
CA ALA A 366 24.14 -7.30 1.24
C ALA A 366 22.76 -7.55 1.89
N VAL A 367 22.17 -8.73 1.65
CA VAL A 367 20.93 -9.16 2.34
C VAL A 367 21.17 -9.27 3.84
N GLU A 368 22.25 -9.91 4.28
CA GLU A 368 22.61 -10.04 5.69
C GLU A 368 22.66 -8.70 6.42
N GLN A 369 23.34 -7.70 5.83
CA GLN A 369 23.48 -6.38 6.45
C GLN A 369 22.14 -5.65 6.60
N SER A 370 21.30 -5.71 5.58
CA SER A 370 19.99 -5.05 5.59
C SER A 370 18.99 -5.80 6.48
N LEU A 371 19.05 -7.13 6.49
CA LEU A 371 18.17 -7.95 7.31
C LEU A 371 18.42 -7.73 8.82
N ARG A 372 19.66 -7.57 9.24
CA ARG A 372 19.97 -7.25 10.65
C ARG A 372 19.25 -5.99 11.13
N ARG A 373 19.19 -4.94 10.31
CA ARG A 373 18.46 -3.70 10.66
C ARG A 373 16.96 -3.92 10.81
N LEU A 374 16.39 -4.78 9.96
CA LEU A 374 14.98 -5.13 10.06
C LEU A 374 14.69 -6.00 11.31
N GLU A 375 15.61 -6.91 11.67
CA GLU A 375 15.50 -7.73 12.88
C GLU A 375 15.55 -6.88 14.16
N GLU A 376 16.42 -5.88 14.20
CA GLU A 376 16.48 -4.94 15.34
C GLU A 376 15.15 -4.18 15.51
N LYS A 377 14.52 -3.79 14.41
CA LYS A 377 13.26 -3.03 14.41
C LYS A 377 12.02 -3.90 14.56
N TYR A 378 12.03 -5.10 13.97
CA TYR A 378 10.89 -6.02 13.90
C TYR A 378 11.28 -7.46 14.27
N PRO A 379 11.75 -7.72 15.51
CA PRO A 379 12.36 -9.01 15.88
C PRO A 379 11.39 -10.19 15.85
N LEU A 380 10.10 -9.95 15.97
CA LEU A 380 9.06 -11.00 16.01
C LEU A 380 8.23 -11.06 14.73
N LYS A 381 8.53 -10.23 13.71
CA LYS A 381 7.78 -10.28 12.46
C LYS A 381 8.11 -11.57 11.72
N LEU A 382 7.07 -12.35 11.40
CA LEU A 382 7.19 -13.68 10.81
C LEU A 382 8.02 -13.69 9.53
N GLU A 383 7.77 -12.73 8.64
CA GLU A 383 8.45 -12.62 7.34
C GLU A 383 9.95 -12.31 7.50
N VAL A 384 10.33 -11.61 8.56
CA VAL A 384 11.74 -11.36 8.90
C VAL A 384 12.43 -12.67 9.31
N LEU A 385 11.78 -13.46 10.17
CA LEU A 385 12.28 -14.78 10.61
C LEU A 385 12.38 -15.77 9.43
N GLN A 386 11.38 -15.79 8.56
CA GLN A 386 11.39 -16.61 7.34
C GLN A 386 12.53 -16.20 6.39
N LEU A 387 12.76 -14.90 6.20
CA LEU A 387 13.85 -14.43 5.35
C LEU A 387 15.22 -14.78 5.95
N ARG A 388 15.36 -14.71 7.28
CA ARG A 388 16.59 -15.16 7.98
C ARG A 388 16.84 -16.66 7.76
N ALA A 389 15.81 -17.48 7.91
CA ALA A 389 15.91 -18.92 7.65
C ALA A 389 16.25 -19.20 6.16
N SER A 390 15.65 -18.45 5.24
CA SER A 390 15.96 -18.55 3.82
C SER A 390 17.42 -18.18 3.50
N LEU A 391 17.95 -17.13 4.13
CA LEU A 391 19.36 -16.75 3.99
C LEU A 391 20.31 -17.85 4.50
N ALA A 392 20.00 -18.45 5.64
CA ALA A 392 20.75 -19.59 6.18
C ALA A 392 20.72 -20.78 5.20
N ALA A 393 19.53 -21.09 4.66
CA ALA A 393 19.36 -22.17 3.69
C ALA A 393 20.15 -21.96 2.39
N VAL A 394 20.16 -20.73 1.85
CA VAL A 394 20.96 -20.39 0.63
C VAL A 394 22.46 -20.55 0.88
N ARG A 395 22.91 -20.35 2.10
CA ARG A 395 24.32 -20.59 2.52
C ARG A 395 24.62 -22.06 2.79
N GLY A 396 23.63 -22.94 2.70
CA GLY A 396 23.75 -24.37 3.00
C GLY A 396 23.64 -24.70 4.49
N ASP A 397 23.38 -23.73 5.34
CA ASP A 397 23.19 -23.92 6.79
C ASP A 397 21.73 -24.29 7.10
N TYR A 398 21.35 -25.49 6.67
CA TYR A 398 19.99 -25.99 6.87
C TYR A 398 19.65 -26.24 8.34
N ALA A 399 20.66 -26.49 9.19
CA ALA A 399 20.44 -26.71 10.61
C ALA A 399 19.98 -25.42 11.31
N SER A 400 20.64 -24.29 11.06
CA SER A 400 20.22 -22.99 11.56
C SER A 400 18.85 -22.59 11.01
N ALA A 401 18.57 -22.84 9.71
CA ALA A 401 17.27 -22.56 9.12
C ALA A 401 16.14 -23.37 9.78
N GLU A 402 16.35 -24.68 10.03
CA GLU A 402 15.42 -25.55 10.75
C GLU A 402 15.16 -25.03 12.18
N GLN A 403 16.22 -24.65 12.91
CA GLN A 403 16.10 -24.14 14.28
C GLN A 403 15.27 -22.86 14.33
N LEU A 404 15.57 -21.89 13.44
CA LEU A 404 14.85 -20.60 13.37
C LEU A 404 13.36 -20.80 13.09
N LEU A 405 13.01 -21.62 12.09
CA LEU A 405 11.61 -21.89 11.75
C LEU A 405 10.90 -22.68 12.83
N SER A 406 11.58 -23.63 13.49
CA SER A 406 11.00 -24.39 14.60
C SER A 406 10.73 -23.51 15.82
N GLN A 407 11.59 -22.55 16.12
CA GLN A 407 11.36 -21.55 17.16
C GLN A 407 10.19 -20.62 16.81
N ALA A 408 10.14 -20.12 15.57
CA ALA A 408 9.04 -19.29 15.11
C ALA A 408 7.69 -20.01 15.19
N ARG A 409 7.66 -21.32 14.94
CA ARG A 409 6.46 -22.16 15.01
C ARG A 409 5.87 -22.26 16.42
N VAL A 410 6.68 -22.09 17.47
CA VAL A 410 6.19 -22.09 18.86
C VAL A 410 5.36 -20.85 19.15
N THR A 411 5.74 -19.71 18.57
CA THR A 411 5.10 -18.40 18.78
C THR A 411 4.00 -18.12 17.76
N HIS A 412 4.15 -18.64 16.53
CA HIS A 412 3.23 -18.42 15.41
C HIS A 412 2.72 -19.76 14.90
N GLN A 413 1.43 -20.02 15.06
CA GLN A 413 0.78 -21.19 14.47
C GLN A 413 0.31 -20.81 13.06
N SER A 414 1.17 -20.99 12.06
CA SER A 414 0.87 -20.64 10.67
C SER A 414 1.18 -21.80 9.72
N PRO A 415 0.24 -22.18 8.82
CA PRO A 415 0.49 -23.15 7.76
C PRO A 415 1.72 -22.80 6.89
N LEU A 416 2.02 -21.51 6.76
CA LEU A 416 3.21 -21.01 6.03
C LEU A 416 4.52 -21.40 6.69
N LEU A 417 4.57 -21.42 8.01
CA LEU A 417 5.75 -21.90 8.73
C LEU A 417 5.96 -23.40 8.52
N ASP A 418 4.87 -24.18 8.56
CA ASP A 418 4.94 -25.61 8.30
C ASP A 418 5.42 -25.87 6.87
N PHE A 419 4.94 -25.10 5.90
CA PHE A 419 5.41 -25.17 4.53
C PHE A 419 6.88 -24.75 4.41
N SER A 420 7.29 -23.64 5.04
CA SER A 420 8.70 -23.19 5.04
C SER A 420 9.63 -24.24 5.67
N LEU A 421 9.20 -24.85 6.75
CA LEU A 421 9.95 -25.92 7.41
C LEU A 421 10.01 -27.20 6.55
N ALA A 422 8.91 -27.56 5.89
CA ALA A 422 8.88 -28.69 4.94
C ALA A 422 9.90 -28.48 3.80
N ARG A 423 10.04 -27.26 3.29
CA ARG A 423 11.07 -26.92 2.29
C ARG A 423 12.49 -27.13 2.81
N ILE A 424 12.78 -26.74 4.05
CA ILE A 424 14.09 -27.01 4.68
C ILE A 424 14.32 -28.52 4.83
N TYR A 425 13.31 -29.26 5.26
CA TYR A 425 13.41 -30.74 5.33
C TYR A 425 13.64 -31.38 3.96
N TYR A 426 13.03 -30.85 2.90
CA TYR A 426 13.28 -31.31 1.54
C TYR A 426 14.76 -31.11 1.14
N LEU A 427 15.34 -29.96 1.41
CA LEU A 427 16.75 -29.67 1.17
C LEU A 427 17.70 -30.56 2.00
N GLN A 428 17.28 -30.97 3.18
CA GLN A 428 17.98 -31.95 4.02
C GLN A 428 17.73 -33.41 3.60
N ARG A 429 16.91 -33.65 2.56
CA ARG A 429 16.47 -34.99 2.11
C ARG A 429 15.68 -35.78 3.17
N LYS A 430 15.06 -35.08 4.13
CA LYS A 430 14.19 -35.67 5.16
C LYS A 430 12.77 -35.84 4.62
N TYR A 431 12.56 -36.59 3.55
CA TYR A 431 11.31 -36.67 2.79
C TYR A 431 10.10 -37.11 3.64
N ARG A 432 10.29 -38.02 4.60
CA ARG A 432 9.21 -38.42 5.51
C ARG A 432 8.70 -37.24 6.37
N SER A 433 9.62 -36.40 6.84
CA SER A 433 9.25 -35.20 7.60
C SER A 433 8.54 -34.16 6.72
N VAL A 434 8.93 -34.05 5.44
CA VAL A 434 8.20 -33.24 4.46
C VAL A 434 6.75 -33.72 4.35
N LEU A 435 6.54 -35.02 4.08
CA LEU A 435 5.19 -35.59 3.91
C LEU A 435 4.33 -35.43 5.17
N ALA A 436 4.94 -35.55 6.35
CA ALA A 436 4.24 -35.34 7.62
C ALA A 436 3.73 -33.91 7.80
N LEU A 437 4.44 -32.90 7.26
CA LEU A 437 4.02 -31.50 7.29
C LEU A 437 3.08 -31.15 6.14
N THR A 438 3.40 -31.59 4.92
CA THR A 438 2.64 -31.21 3.72
C THR A 438 1.30 -31.97 3.60
N GLY A 439 1.17 -33.18 4.15
CA GLY A 439 -0.09 -33.95 4.13
C GLY A 439 -1.27 -33.17 4.73
N PRO A 440 -1.18 -32.64 5.96
CA PRO A 440 -2.22 -31.77 6.51
C PRO A 440 -2.44 -30.48 5.71
N LEU A 441 -1.35 -29.91 5.13
CA LEU A 441 -1.41 -28.68 4.36
C LEU A 441 -2.19 -28.81 3.04
N LEU A 442 -2.19 -29.99 2.41
CA LEU A 442 -3.01 -30.27 1.22
C LEU A 442 -4.51 -29.99 1.46
N ASN A 443 -4.99 -30.23 2.69
CA ASN A 443 -6.37 -29.96 3.06
C ASN A 443 -6.59 -28.50 3.54
N GLN A 444 -5.62 -27.94 4.27
CA GLN A 444 -5.71 -26.59 4.83
C GLN A 444 -5.53 -25.50 3.78
N LEU A 445 -4.65 -25.76 2.82
CA LEU A 445 -4.32 -24.88 1.70
C LEU A 445 -4.79 -25.54 0.39
N SER A 446 -6.05 -25.95 0.37
CA SER A 446 -6.65 -26.63 -0.79
C SER A 446 -6.54 -25.73 -2.02
N GLY A 447 -5.86 -26.23 -3.07
CA GLY A 447 -5.58 -25.47 -4.30
C GLY A 447 -4.18 -24.86 -4.35
N SER A 448 -3.40 -24.86 -3.27
CA SER A 448 -2.00 -24.40 -3.33
C SER A 448 -1.15 -25.39 -4.14
N TRP A 449 -0.82 -24.98 -5.34
CA TRP A 449 0.06 -25.73 -6.23
C TRP A 449 1.42 -26.03 -5.59
N GLU A 450 1.97 -25.10 -4.83
CA GLU A 450 3.29 -25.20 -4.20
C GLU A 450 3.34 -26.34 -3.17
N VAL A 451 2.27 -26.53 -2.41
CA VAL A 451 2.15 -27.63 -1.45
C VAL A 451 2.08 -28.98 -2.17
N VAL A 452 1.23 -29.08 -3.21
CA VAL A 452 1.10 -30.27 -4.05
C VAL A 452 2.46 -30.65 -4.66
N TYR A 453 3.14 -29.66 -5.21
CA TYR A 453 4.44 -29.85 -5.84
C TYR A 453 5.48 -30.37 -4.87
N LEU A 454 5.64 -29.77 -3.70
CA LEU A 454 6.61 -30.22 -2.68
C LEU A 454 6.26 -31.61 -2.15
N HIS A 455 4.97 -31.89 -1.96
CA HIS A 455 4.49 -33.20 -1.53
C HIS A 455 4.82 -34.29 -2.56
N ALA A 456 4.44 -34.08 -3.82
CA ALA A 456 4.70 -35.01 -4.91
C ALA A 456 6.20 -35.26 -5.15
N LEU A 457 7.00 -34.20 -5.12
CA LEU A 457 8.47 -34.33 -5.20
C LEU A 457 9.05 -35.16 -4.05
N SER A 458 8.41 -35.16 -2.88
CA SER A 458 8.88 -35.93 -1.72
C SER A 458 8.43 -37.38 -1.73
N LEU A 459 7.39 -37.71 -2.50
CA LEU A 459 6.97 -39.08 -2.79
C LEU A 459 7.90 -39.79 -3.77
N ALA A 460 8.43 -39.05 -4.75
CA ALA A 460 9.28 -39.60 -5.80
C ALA A 460 10.51 -40.41 -5.28
N PRO A 461 11.33 -39.92 -4.32
CA PRO A 461 12.44 -40.67 -3.76
C PRO A 461 12.03 -41.91 -2.95
N GLN A 462 10.75 -42.00 -2.58
CA GLN A 462 10.18 -43.15 -1.89
C GLN A 462 9.51 -44.16 -2.84
N GLN A 463 9.65 -43.95 -4.14
CA GLN A 463 9.07 -44.78 -5.21
C GLN A 463 7.53 -44.82 -5.21
N SER A 464 6.86 -43.87 -4.52
CA SER A 464 5.40 -43.71 -4.52
C SER A 464 4.94 -42.90 -5.75
N TRP A 465 5.28 -43.41 -6.96
CA TRP A 465 5.07 -42.71 -8.22
C TRP A 465 3.60 -42.52 -8.57
N GLU A 466 2.77 -43.54 -8.31
CA GLU A 466 1.32 -43.51 -8.61
C GLU A 466 0.64 -42.43 -7.77
N GLU A 467 0.94 -42.37 -6.49
CA GLU A 467 0.41 -41.35 -5.59
C GLU A 467 0.87 -39.94 -6.01
N ALA A 468 2.16 -39.78 -6.37
CA ALA A 468 2.68 -38.51 -6.84
C ALA A 468 2.00 -38.03 -8.12
N LEU A 469 1.71 -38.92 -9.08
CA LEU A 469 0.99 -38.62 -10.30
C LEU A 469 -0.49 -38.31 -10.01
N GLU A 470 -1.16 -39.12 -9.19
CA GLU A 470 -2.56 -38.93 -8.83
C GLU A 470 -2.84 -37.52 -8.28
N ILE A 471 -2.00 -37.03 -7.38
CA ILE A 471 -2.17 -35.69 -6.81
C ILE A 471 -1.75 -34.55 -7.73
N SER A 472 -0.90 -34.81 -8.75
CA SER A 472 -0.33 -33.78 -9.64
C SER A 472 -1.08 -33.63 -10.96
N GLU A 473 -1.61 -34.71 -11.52
CA GLU A 473 -2.31 -34.71 -12.83
C GLU A 473 -3.52 -33.76 -12.90
N PRO A 474 -4.35 -33.60 -11.87
CA PRO A 474 -5.45 -32.64 -11.89
C PRO A 474 -5.01 -31.19 -12.13
N TYR A 475 -3.75 -30.87 -11.83
CA TYR A 475 -3.20 -29.52 -12.00
C TYR A 475 -2.65 -29.25 -13.41
N LEU A 476 -2.62 -30.22 -14.30
CA LEU A 476 -2.23 -30.02 -15.72
C LEU A 476 -3.17 -29.04 -16.44
N THR A 477 -4.43 -29.02 -16.05
CA THR A 477 -5.43 -28.09 -16.61
C THR A 477 -5.71 -26.87 -15.72
N ASN A 478 -5.06 -26.79 -14.56
CA ASN A 478 -5.24 -25.68 -13.64
C ASN A 478 -4.39 -24.47 -14.08
N PRO A 479 -5.02 -23.30 -14.38
CA PRO A 479 -4.29 -22.10 -14.79
C PRO A 479 -3.27 -21.61 -13.74
N GLU A 480 -3.51 -21.88 -12.46
CA GLU A 480 -2.62 -21.47 -11.38
C GLU A 480 -1.27 -22.19 -11.41
N SER A 481 -1.24 -23.42 -11.92
CA SER A 481 0.01 -24.20 -12.07
C SER A 481 0.94 -23.63 -13.14
N ARG A 482 0.43 -22.84 -14.10
CA ARG A 482 1.18 -22.11 -15.14
C ARG A 482 2.27 -22.91 -15.84
N GLY A 483 2.04 -24.18 -16.10
CA GLY A 483 3.02 -25.06 -16.69
C GLY A 483 3.91 -25.79 -15.68
N TYR A 484 3.96 -25.40 -14.42
CA TYR A 484 4.74 -26.13 -13.40
C TYR A 484 4.20 -27.54 -13.13
N ALA A 485 2.88 -27.77 -13.29
CA ALA A 485 2.31 -29.10 -13.22
C ALA A 485 2.85 -29.99 -14.34
N HIS A 486 2.94 -29.48 -15.56
CA HIS A 486 3.54 -30.20 -16.68
C HIS A 486 5.02 -30.51 -16.41
N ARG A 487 5.76 -29.57 -15.79
CA ARG A 487 7.13 -29.81 -15.37
C ARG A 487 7.20 -30.98 -14.40
N LEU A 488 6.40 -30.95 -13.33
CA LEU A 488 6.40 -31.97 -12.29
C LEU A 488 6.03 -33.36 -12.83
N VAL A 489 4.91 -33.45 -13.55
CA VAL A 489 4.43 -34.73 -14.12
C VAL A 489 5.45 -35.29 -15.11
N GLY A 490 6.04 -34.44 -15.95
CA GLY A 490 7.12 -34.84 -16.85
C GLY A 490 8.35 -35.33 -16.10
N ASP A 491 8.79 -34.65 -15.05
CA ASP A 491 9.90 -35.07 -14.21
C ASP A 491 9.62 -36.41 -13.53
N LEU A 492 8.38 -36.65 -13.05
CA LEU A 492 7.95 -37.93 -12.48
C LEU A 492 8.01 -39.08 -13.50
N TYR A 493 7.65 -38.83 -14.78
CA TYR A 493 7.82 -39.81 -15.83
C TYR A 493 9.31 -40.08 -16.15
N LEU A 494 10.17 -39.05 -16.15
CA LEU A 494 11.62 -39.24 -16.30
C LEU A 494 12.20 -40.12 -15.19
N TYR A 495 11.78 -39.94 -13.94
CA TYR A 495 12.19 -40.80 -12.84
C TYR A 495 11.84 -42.26 -13.05
N GLN A 496 10.71 -42.51 -13.70
CA GLN A 496 10.30 -43.88 -14.05
C GLN A 496 11.03 -44.43 -15.32
N GLY A 497 11.92 -43.65 -15.92
CA GLY A 497 12.57 -44.00 -17.19
C GLY A 497 11.66 -43.91 -18.41
N LYS A 498 10.52 -43.20 -18.30
CA LYS A 498 9.52 -43.02 -19.37
C LYS A 498 9.78 -41.70 -20.12
N GLU A 499 10.89 -41.64 -20.85
CA GLU A 499 11.32 -40.41 -21.54
C GLU A 499 10.30 -39.86 -22.54
N SER A 500 9.67 -40.76 -23.34
CA SER A 500 8.71 -40.36 -24.37
C SER A 500 7.50 -39.67 -23.78
N GLU A 501 6.99 -40.19 -22.68
CA GLU A 501 5.86 -39.65 -21.92
C GLU A 501 6.24 -38.29 -21.30
N ALA A 502 7.43 -38.18 -20.71
CA ALA A 502 7.92 -36.93 -20.15
C ALA A 502 8.00 -35.83 -21.21
N GLN A 503 8.62 -36.13 -22.39
CA GLN A 503 8.72 -35.17 -23.49
C GLN A 503 7.37 -34.75 -24.02
N LYS A 504 6.38 -35.66 -24.07
CA LYS A 504 5.01 -35.35 -24.48
C LYS A 504 4.37 -34.34 -23.52
N VAL A 505 4.50 -34.56 -22.21
CA VAL A 505 3.93 -33.68 -21.19
C VAL A 505 4.61 -32.31 -21.21
N TYR A 506 5.94 -32.24 -21.35
CA TYR A 506 6.65 -30.96 -21.45
C TYR A 506 6.22 -30.16 -22.68
N ARG A 507 6.07 -30.80 -23.87
CA ARG A 507 5.60 -30.12 -25.07
C ARG A 507 4.15 -29.62 -24.91
N GLN A 508 3.27 -30.43 -24.34
CA GLN A 508 1.91 -29.99 -24.03
C GLN A 508 1.89 -28.75 -23.11
N GLY A 509 2.78 -28.71 -22.14
CA GLY A 509 2.96 -27.54 -21.30
C GLY A 509 3.46 -26.31 -22.07
N LEU A 510 4.37 -26.51 -23.04
CA LEU A 510 4.89 -25.43 -23.90
C LEU A 510 3.90 -24.97 -24.97
N GLU A 511 2.97 -25.80 -25.40
CA GLU A 511 1.85 -25.37 -26.27
C GLU A 511 0.97 -24.31 -25.56
N ASN A 512 0.73 -24.51 -24.26
CA ASN A 512 -0.08 -23.60 -23.45
C ASN A 512 0.74 -22.40 -22.91
N HIS A 513 2.04 -22.61 -22.67
CA HIS A 513 2.96 -21.64 -22.06
C HIS A 513 4.30 -21.62 -22.84
N PRO A 514 4.35 -21.05 -24.06
CA PRO A 514 5.54 -21.11 -24.92
C PRO A 514 6.81 -20.52 -24.31
N ASP A 515 6.66 -19.53 -23.46
CA ASP A 515 7.78 -18.81 -22.83
C ASP A 515 8.16 -19.36 -21.45
N HIS A 516 7.66 -20.53 -21.07
CA HIS A 516 7.91 -21.10 -19.75
C HIS A 516 9.31 -21.70 -19.65
N LEU A 517 10.26 -20.92 -19.11
CA LEU A 517 11.69 -21.23 -19.10
C LEU A 517 12.03 -22.57 -18.44
N PHE A 518 11.35 -22.96 -17.38
CA PHE A 518 11.60 -24.24 -16.69
C PHE A 518 11.08 -25.45 -17.46
N LEU A 519 10.05 -25.29 -18.31
CA LEU A 519 9.63 -26.34 -19.23
C LEU A 519 10.62 -26.51 -20.37
N ILE A 520 11.12 -25.40 -20.92
CA ILE A 520 12.17 -25.40 -21.93
C ILE A 520 13.41 -26.09 -21.37
N GLU A 521 13.79 -25.77 -20.15
CA GLU A 521 14.92 -26.37 -19.44
C GLU A 521 14.74 -27.88 -19.27
N ALA A 522 13.56 -28.34 -18.84
CA ALA A 522 13.25 -29.75 -18.64
C ALA A 522 13.25 -30.54 -19.97
N LEU A 523 12.58 -29.97 -20.98
CA LEU A 523 12.56 -30.59 -22.32
C LEU A 523 13.96 -30.70 -22.91
N SER A 524 14.76 -29.64 -22.79
CA SER A 524 16.17 -29.64 -23.22
C SER A 524 16.97 -30.77 -22.54
N ALA A 525 16.84 -30.91 -21.20
CA ALA A 525 17.51 -31.99 -20.48
C ALA A 525 17.09 -33.37 -20.99
N SER A 526 15.79 -33.58 -21.20
CA SER A 526 15.27 -34.86 -21.70
C SER A 526 15.68 -35.15 -23.15
N LEU A 527 15.72 -34.12 -24.01
CA LEU A 527 16.20 -34.28 -25.38
C LEU A 527 17.70 -34.66 -25.45
N MET A 528 18.51 -34.10 -24.56
CA MET A 528 19.92 -34.42 -24.42
C MET A 528 20.13 -35.88 -23.96
N LEU A 529 19.33 -36.34 -22.97
CA LEU A 529 19.34 -37.73 -22.52
C LEU A 529 18.97 -38.70 -23.63
N GLY A 530 17.96 -38.36 -24.43
CA GLY A 530 17.51 -39.15 -25.58
C GLY A 530 18.36 -39.00 -26.83
N GLY A 531 19.46 -38.23 -26.80
CA GLY A 531 20.36 -38.01 -27.93
C GLY A 531 19.76 -37.22 -29.10
N ARG A 532 18.67 -36.45 -28.86
CA ARG A 532 17.96 -35.64 -29.89
C ARG A 532 18.59 -34.26 -30.02
N TRP A 533 19.84 -34.24 -30.50
CA TRP A 533 20.69 -33.04 -30.46
C TRP A 533 20.19 -31.90 -31.37
N GLU A 534 19.72 -32.22 -32.59
CA GLU A 534 19.21 -31.22 -33.54
C GLU A 534 17.99 -30.50 -33.01
N GLU A 535 17.07 -31.24 -32.43
CA GLU A 535 15.87 -30.67 -31.84
C GLU A 535 16.19 -29.83 -30.59
N ASN A 536 17.17 -30.27 -29.80
CA ASN A 536 17.62 -29.49 -28.63
C ASN A 536 18.32 -28.20 -29.05
N GLU A 537 19.08 -28.19 -30.13
CA GLU A 537 19.68 -26.98 -30.71
C GLU A 537 18.59 -25.98 -31.09
N GLU A 538 17.58 -26.41 -31.85
CA GLU A 538 16.47 -25.56 -32.26
C GLU A 538 15.71 -24.97 -31.07
N LEU A 539 15.40 -25.79 -30.06
CA LEU A 539 14.72 -25.39 -28.83
C LEU A 539 15.50 -24.30 -28.10
N LEU A 540 16.80 -24.50 -27.89
CA LEU A 540 17.65 -23.59 -27.12
C LEU A 540 17.95 -22.30 -27.87
N VAL A 541 18.19 -22.34 -29.19
CA VAL A 541 18.37 -21.16 -30.03
C VAL A 541 17.10 -20.29 -29.99
N ASN A 542 15.94 -20.90 -30.21
CA ASN A 542 14.67 -20.19 -30.15
C ASN A 542 14.45 -19.55 -28.76
N ALA A 543 14.79 -20.24 -27.68
CA ALA A 543 14.64 -19.71 -26.33
C ALA A 543 15.57 -18.52 -26.06
N LEU A 544 16.83 -18.60 -26.51
CA LEU A 544 17.83 -17.54 -26.31
C LEU A 544 17.56 -16.29 -27.17
N GLU A 545 17.01 -16.47 -28.39
CA GLU A 545 16.73 -15.35 -29.30
C GLU A 545 15.40 -14.65 -29.04
N LYS A 546 14.35 -15.41 -28.69
CA LYS A 546 12.96 -14.89 -28.66
C LYS A 546 12.42 -14.66 -27.27
N ASN A 547 13.05 -15.16 -26.21
CA ASN A 547 12.50 -15.10 -24.87
C ASN A 547 13.02 -13.89 -24.10
N GLU A 548 12.24 -12.79 -24.12
CA GLU A 548 12.57 -11.56 -23.38
C GLU A 548 12.63 -11.79 -21.85
N ARG A 549 11.89 -12.77 -21.33
CA ARG A 549 11.89 -13.12 -19.89
C ARG A 549 13.22 -13.69 -19.44
N LEU A 550 14.00 -14.26 -20.36
CA LEU A 550 15.33 -14.78 -20.08
C LEU A 550 16.32 -13.66 -19.69
N GLN A 551 16.11 -12.44 -20.19
CA GLN A 551 16.97 -11.28 -19.88
C GLN A 551 16.94 -10.92 -18.39
N GLY A 552 15.83 -11.21 -17.69
CA GLY A 552 15.68 -11.03 -16.25
C GLY A 552 16.22 -12.18 -15.40
N ASN A 553 16.67 -13.29 -16.01
CA ASN A 553 17.16 -14.49 -15.31
C ASN A 553 18.54 -14.93 -15.82
N PRO A 554 19.63 -14.25 -15.39
CA PRO A 554 20.99 -14.54 -15.85
C PRO A 554 21.43 -15.98 -15.59
N SER A 555 21.04 -16.56 -14.45
CA SER A 555 21.42 -17.92 -14.08
C SER A 555 20.87 -18.97 -15.07
N LEU A 556 19.61 -18.83 -15.46
CA LEU A 556 18.97 -19.74 -16.41
C LEU A 556 19.49 -19.53 -17.83
N GLN A 557 19.78 -18.28 -18.19
CA GLN A 557 20.43 -17.94 -19.45
C GLN A 557 21.79 -18.65 -19.61
N LEU A 558 22.57 -18.70 -18.53
CA LEU A 558 23.84 -19.43 -18.52
C LEU A 558 23.65 -20.94 -18.66
N VAL A 559 22.62 -21.51 -18.03
CA VAL A 559 22.29 -22.94 -18.20
C VAL A 559 21.94 -23.24 -19.65
N PHE A 560 21.20 -22.36 -20.34
CA PHE A 560 20.84 -22.56 -21.73
C PHE A 560 22.05 -22.45 -22.67
N LEU A 561 22.91 -21.46 -22.44
CA LEU A 561 24.18 -21.33 -23.21
C LEU A 561 25.10 -22.53 -23.01
N ASP A 562 25.20 -23.03 -21.77
CA ASP A 562 25.99 -24.21 -21.46
C ASP A 562 25.48 -25.47 -22.21
N ARG A 563 24.17 -25.73 -22.13
CA ARG A 563 23.54 -26.85 -22.84
C ARG A 563 23.63 -26.71 -24.36
N LEU A 564 23.51 -25.50 -24.88
CA LEU A 564 23.67 -25.24 -26.31
C LEU A 564 25.11 -25.51 -26.75
N ALA A 565 26.11 -25.12 -25.96
CA ALA A 565 27.50 -25.41 -26.26
C ALA A 565 27.77 -26.93 -26.31
N LEU A 566 27.23 -27.70 -25.33
CA LEU A 566 27.33 -29.18 -25.33
C LEU A 566 26.61 -29.80 -26.53
N THR A 567 25.43 -29.29 -26.86
CA THR A 567 24.67 -29.77 -28.04
C THR A 567 25.43 -29.55 -29.34
N LEU A 568 25.97 -28.33 -29.52
CA LEU A 568 26.79 -27.99 -30.70
C LEU A 568 28.09 -28.82 -30.78
N GLN A 569 28.67 -29.17 -29.64
CA GLN A 569 29.82 -30.09 -29.57
C GLN A 569 29.44 -31.48 -30.08
N LYS A 570 28.32 -32.04 -29.65
CA LYS A 570 27.81 -33.34 -30.10
C LYS A 570 27.46 -33.35 -31.60
N LEU A 571 26.96 -32.22 -32.10
CA LEU A 571 26.69 -32.02 -33.55
C LEU A 571 27.92 -31.64 -34.38
N GLN A 572 29.10 -31.55 -33.77
CA GLN A 572 30.39 -31.17 -34.41
C GLN A 572 30.36 -29.76 -35.02
N LYS A 573 29.50 -28.86 -34.59
CA LYS A 573 29.37 -27.46 -35.04
C LYS A 573 30.35 -26.54 -34.29
N THR A 574 31.64 -26.74 -34.50
CA THR A 574 32.73 -26.15 -33.71
C THR A 574 32.76 -24.63 -33.72
N ASP A 575 32.46 -23.97 -34.84
CA ASP A 575 32.50 -22.51 -34.94
C ASP A 575 31.33 -21.85 -34.17
N GLN A 576 30.14 -22.42 -34.27
CA GLN A 576 28.97 -21.98 -33.49
C GLN A 576 29.19 -22.23 -32.00
N MET A 577 29.75 -23.37 -31.61
CA MET A 577 30.12 -23.67 -30.23
C MET A 577 31.08 -22.62 -29.67
N ARG A 578 32.12 -22.22 -30.41
CA ARG A 578 33.09 -21.18 -29.99
C ARG A 578 32.41 -19.82 -29.81
N PHE A 579 31.41 -19.48 -30.62
CA PHE A 579 30.63 -18.27 -30.48
C PHE A 579 29.82 -18.30 -29.19
N VAL A 580 29.07 -19.38 -28.93
CA VAL A 580 28.27 -19.57 -27.71
C VAL A 580 29.14 -19.52 -26.44
N ILE A 581 30.32 -20.14 -26.47
CA ILE A 581 31.27 -20.08 -25.35
C ILE A 581 31.76 -18.65 -25.10
N ARG A 582 31.99 -17.85 -26.14
CA ARG A 582 32.34 -16.42 -25.99
C ARG A 582 31.22 -15.62 -25.36
N GLU A 583 29.98 -15.80 -25.82
CA GLU A 583 28.79 -15.18 -25.22
C GLU A 583 28.64 -15.56 -23.75
N TYR A 584 28.85 -16.84 -23.42
CA TYR A 584 28.84 -17.31 -22.04
C TYR A 584 29.88 -16.58 -21.19
N HIS A 585 31.14 -16.47 -21.65
CA HIS A 585 32.19 -15.76 -20.90
C HIS A 585 31.98 -14.27 -20.77
N GLN A 586 31.36 -13.61 -21.75
CA GLN A 586 31.04 -12.18 -21.66
C GLN A 586 29.97 -11.87 -20.59
N ARG A 587 29.13 -12.86 -20.29
CA ARG A 587 28.02 -12.71 -19.33
C ARG A 587 28.36 -13.27 -17.96
N ASN A 588 29.54 -13.81 -17.73
CA ASN A 588 29.82 -14.60 -16.55
C ASN A 588 31.14 -14.34 -15.82
N ASP A 589 31.12 -14.60 -14.50
CA ASP A 589 32.24 -14.61 -13.58
C ASP A 589 33.13 -15.88 -13.78
N PRO A 590 34.50 -15.79 -13.72
CA PRO A 590 35.44 -16.88 -13.91
C PRO A 590 35.21 -18.13 -13.06
N MET A 591 34.51 -18.05 -11.94
CA MET A 591 34.21 -19.21 -11.09
C MET A 591 33.24 -20.23 -11.71
N LEU A 592 32.48 -19.85 -12.74
CA LEU A 592 31.50 -20.74 -13.39
C LEU A 592 32.13 -21.60 -14.53
N VAL A 593 33.28 -21.21 -15.05
CA VAL A 593 34.01 -21.95 -16.12
C VAL A 593 34.35 -23.38 -15.68
N ASN A 594 34.72 -23.58 -14.42
CA ASN A 594 35.00 -24.90 -13.87
C ASN A 594 33.76 -25.81 -13.70
N ARG A 595 32.55 -25.27 -13.86
CA ARG A 595 31.30 -26.03 -13.78
C ARG A 595 30.85 -26.60 -15.12
N MET A 596 31.31 -26.06 -16.25
CA MET A 596 30.92 -26.55 -17.60
C MET A 596 31.35 -28.01 -17.86
N PHE A 597 32.45 -28.47 -17.27
CA PHE A 597 33.01 -29.79 -17.52
C PHE A 597 32.55 -30.90 -16.57
N SER A 598 31.82 -30.56 -15.50
CA SER A 598 31.31 -31.54 -14.51
C SER A 598 29.84 -31.91 -14.70
N MET A 599 29.18 -31.41 -15.74
CA MET A 599 27.71 -31.49 -15.88
C MET A 599 27.18 -32.80 -16.49
N GLU A 600 28.00 -33.68 -17.05
CA GLU A 600 27.53 -35.01 -17.51
C GLU A 600 26.88 -35.82 -16.39
N GLU A 601 27.36 -35.70 -15.15
CA GLU A 601 26.76 -36.33 -13.98
C GLU A 601 25.52 -35.58 -13.44
N GLN A 602 25.39 -34.27 -13.73
CA GLN A 602 24.27 -33.45 -13.24
C GLN A 602 23.03 -33.46 -14.15
N LEU A 603 23.19 -33.82 -15.43
CA LEU A 603 22.12 -33.99 -16.41
C LEU A 603 21.25 -35.22 -16.15
N LEU A 604 21.81 -36.22 -15.47
CA LEU A 604 21.16 -37.51 -15.25
C LEU A 604 19.97 -37.43 -14.23
N PHE A 605 19.94 -36.41 -13.37
CA PHE A 605 18.88 -36.32 -12.34
C PHE A 605 18.56 -34.86 -11.94
N PRO A 606 17.65 -34.17 -12.66
CA PRO A 606 17.22 -32.81 -12.29
C PRO A 606 16.71 -32.69 -10.84
N LEU A 607 16.17 -33.80 -10.30
CA LEU A 607 15.64 -33.88 -8.94
C LEU A 607 16.69 -34.27 -7.89
N THR A 608 17.88 -34.74 -8.27
CA THR A 608 18.95 -35.11 -7.31
C THR A 608 20.01 -34.03 -7.13
N SER A 609 20.05 -33.01 -8.03
CA SER A 609 20.95 -31.90 -7.82
C SER A 609 20.43 -30.99 -6.71
N ASN A 610 21.27 -30.69 -5.72
CA ASN A 610 21.04 -29.65 -4.70
C ASN A 610 20.92 -28.23 -5.29
N LYS A 611 20.74 -28.13 -6.61
CA LYS A 611 20.58 -26.93 -7.41
C LYS A 611 19.18 -26.83 -8.00
N ILE A 612 18.17 -27.03 -7.19
CA ILE A 612 16.94 -26.29 -7.36
C ILE A 612 17.40 -24.86 -7.12
N GLY A 613 17.36 -24.01 -8.14
CA GLY A 613 17.82 -22.62 -8.00
C GLY A 613 17.11 -21.94 -6.83
N PRO A 614 17.71 -20.90 -6.23
CA PRO A 614 17.08 -20.18 -5.12
C PRO A 614 15.65 -19.74 -5.39
N GLU A 615 15.26 -19.58 -6.65
CA GLU A 615 13.89 -19.28 -7.10
C GLU A 615 12.83 -20.25 -6.56
N TRP A 616 13.19 -21.51 -6.34
CA TRP A 616 12.33 -22.53 -5.75
C TRP A 616 12.05 -22.35 -4.27
N LEU A 617 13.03 -21.83 -3.54
CA LEU A 617 12.87 -21.49 -2.13
C LEU A 617 11.97 -20.26 -1.94
N PHE A 618 11.74 -19.50 -3.03
CA PHE A 618 11.16 -18.18 -3.02
C PHE A 618 10.03 -18.00 -4.05
N LEU A 619 9.39 -19.09 -4.51
CA LEU A 619 8.09 -18.95 -5.19
C LEU A 619 7.22 -18.06 -4.30
N PRO A 620 6.65 -16.99 -4.85
CA PRO A 620 5.95 -16.01 -4.04
C PRO A 620 4.89 -16.72 -3.20
N GLU A 621 4.94 -16.52 -1.89
CA GLU A 621 3.95 -16.93 -0.91
C GLU A 621 2.59 -16.26 -1.15
N ALA A 622 2.40 -15.66 -2.28
CA ALA A 622 1.24 -14.89 -2.69
C ALA A 622 -0.06 -15.71 -2.81
N ALA A 623 -0.02 -17.03 -2.60
CA ALA A 623 -1.24 -17.84 -2.46
C ALA A 623 -1.79 -17.83 -1.03
N VAL A 624 -1.12 -17.19 -0.05
CA VAL A 624 -1.44 -17.34 1.36
C VAL A 624 -1.65 -16.02 2.10
N GLU A 625 -1.59 -14.86 1.44
CA GLU A 625 -2.00 -13.59 2.07
C GLU A 625 -3.53 -13.48 2.25
N GLY A 626 -4.15 -14.53 2.72
CA GLY A 626 -5.58 -14.62 2.98
C GLY A 626 -5.94 -15.14 4.37
N VAL A 627 -4.94 -15.40 5.24
CA VAL A 627 -5.18 -15.94 6.58
C VAL A 627 -4.42 -15.12 7.63
N GLU A 628 -4.76 -13.81 7.72
CA GLU A 628 -4.70 -13.01 8.94
C GLU A 628 -5.83 -11.98 8.96
#